data_631073398d7d4e2ccfde404e79ed36f9
#
_entry.id   631073398d7d4e2ccfde404e79ed36f9
#
_cell.length_a   1.000
_cell.length_b   1.000
_cell.length_c   1.000
_cell.angle_alpha   90.00
_cell.angle_beta   90.00
_cell.angle_gamma   90.00
#
_symmetry.space_group_name_H-M   'P 1'
#
loop_
_entity.id
_entity.type
_entity.pdbx_description
1 polymer ?
#
loop_
_entity_poly.entity_id
_entity_poly.type
_entity_poly.pdbx_seq_one_letter_code
_entity_poly.pdbx_strand_id
1 'polypeptide(L)'
;PFETTDNVDYPISLYAATKKSNELMAHTYGHLYDFKTTGLRFFTVYGPWGRPDMAYYLFAEAISNEKPIKVFNNGEMERDFTYIDDIVNGVTKIIQKNIASREHYKIYNIGNNKTESLQDFITAIEQAIGRKAIREMYPMQQGDVPITFADVDELIKDYDYTPKTDIKVGIRKFVEWFIIYNR
;
A
#
# COMPACT_ATOMS: atom_id res chain seq x y z
N PRO A 1 5.95 -7.49 -11.50
CA PRO A 1 5.05 -6.48 -10.90
C PRO A 1 3.64 -6.61 -11.46
N PHE A 2 2.66 -6.08 -10.74
CA PHE A 2 1.31 -5.91 -11.28
C PHE A 2 1.26 -4.66 -12.16
N GLU A 3 0.77 -4.83 -13.38
CA GLU A 3 0.62 -3.74 -14.35
C GLU A 3 -0.80 -3.16 -14.33
N THR A 4 -0.95 -1.91 -14.77
CA THR A 4 -2.29 -1.29 -14.92
C THR A 4 -3.11 -1.96 -16.02
N THR A 5 -2.44 -2.63 -16.97
CA THR A 5 -3.01 -3.37 -18.11
C THR A 5 -3.46 -4.78 -17.77
N ASP A 6 -3.10 -5.30 -16.57
CA ASP A 6 -3.54 -6.61 -16.14
C ASP A 6 -5.06 -6.71 -16.09
N ASN A 7 -5.59 -7.86 -16.56
CA ASN A 7 -7.02 -8.10 -16.52
C ASN A 7 -7.51 -8.28 -15.09
N VAL A 8 -8.38 -7.40 -14.64
CA VAL A 8 -9.00 -7.38 -13.31
C VAL A 8 -10.52 -7.57 -13.34
N ASP A 9 -11.05 -8.19 -14.42
CA ASP A 9 -12.50 -8.37 -14.63
C ASP A 9 -13.08 -9.59 -13.91
N TYR A 10 -12.22 -10.39 -13.25
CA TYR A 10 -12.61 -11.57 -12.49
C TYR A 10 -12.29 -11.41 -11.00
N PRO A 11 -12.96 -10.47 -10.28
CA PRO A 11 -12.70 -10.24 -8.87
C PRO A 11 -13.12 -11.44 -8.01
N ILE A 12 -12.26 -11.86 -7.09
CA ILE A 12 -12.53 -12.98 -6.18
C ILE A 12 -13.12 -12.56 -4.83
N SER A 13 -13.41 -11.28 -4.65
CA SER A 13 -14.06 -10.74 -3.45
C SER A 13 -14.99 -9.58 -3.81
N LEU A 14 -16.01 -9.36 -2.96
CA LEU A 14 -16.89 -8.21 -3.10
C LEU A 14 -16.14 -6.88 -3.04
N TYR A 15 -15.12 -6.79 -2.17
CA TYR A 15 -14.25 -5.62 -2.08
C TYR A 15 -13.57 -5.34 -3.44
N ALA A 16 -12.96 -6.34 -4.06
CA ALA A 16 -12.31 -6.19 -5.36
C ALA A 16 -13.32 -5.76 -6.44
N ALA A 17 -14.53 -6.33 -6.45
CA ALA A 17 -15.60 -5.93 -7.36
C ALA A 17 -16.00 -4.46 -7.18
N THR A 18 -16.13 -3.97 -5.95
CA THR A 18 -16.45 -2.56 -5.69
C THR A 18 -15.33 -1.62 -6.16
N LYS A 19 -14.05 -2.02 -6.02
CA LYS A 19 -12.92 -1.21 -6.51
C LYS A 19 -12.91 -1.14 -8.04
N LYS A 20 -13.15 -2.24 -8.72
CA LYS A 20 -13.30 -2.23 -10.19
C LYS A 20 -14.48 -1.38 -10.63
N SER A 21 -15.60 -1.44 -9.92
CA SER A 21 -16.77 -0.58 -10.20
C SER A 21 -16.45 0.92 -10.09
N ASN A 22 -15.62 1.32 -9.12
CA ASN A 22 -15.17 2.72 -9.00
C ASN A 22 -14.40 3.18 -10.26
N GLU A 23 -13.53 2.32 -10.81
CA GLU A 23 -12.80 2.63 -12.04
C GLU A 23 -13.75 2.83 -13.24
N LEU A 24 -14.72 1.93 -13.39
CA LEU A 24 -15.72 2.02 -14.47
C LEU A 24 -16.60 3.27 -14.35
N MET A 25 -17.04 3.61 -13.14
CA MET A 25 -17.78 4.83 -12.88
C MET A 25 -16.97 6.08 -13.20
N ALA A 26 -15.71 6.14 -12.75
CA ALA A 26 -14.83 7.28 -13.04
C ALA A 26 -14.62 7.48 -14.54
N HIS A 27 -14.39 6.40 -15.29
CA HIS A 27 -14.30 6.43 -16.74
C HIS A 27 -15.59 6.98 -17.38
N THR A 28 -16.75 6.45 -16.95
CA THR A 28 -18.07 6.86 -17.47
C THR A 28 -18.33 8.35 -17.23
N TYR A 29 -18.06 8.84 -16.02
CA TYR A 29 -18.25 10.26 -15.69
C TYR A 29 -17.29 11.16 -16.48
N GLY A 30 -16.02 10.76 -16.63
CA GLY A 30 -15.07 11.48 -17.46
C GLY A 30 -15.58 11.63 -18.91
N HIS A 31 -16.13 10.54 -19.47
CA HIS A 31 -16.70 10.54 -20.83
C HIS A 31 -17.97 11.40 -20.95
N LEU A 32 -18.93 11.25 -20.02
CA LEU A 32 -20.23 11.93 -20.10
C LEU A 32 -20.13 13.45 -19.87
N TYR A 33 -19.23 13.89 -19.01
CA TYR A 33 -19.14 15.27 -18.55
C TYR A 33 -17.86 15.99 -18.98
N ASP A 34 -17.08 15.38 -19.86
CA ASP A 34 -15.88 15.95 -20.49
C ASP A 34 -14.85 16.50 -19.47
N PHE A 35 -14.62 15.78 -18.39
CA PHE A 35 -13.56 16.11 -17.46
C PHE A 35 -12.52 14.97 -17.31
N LYS A 36 -11.30 15.34 -17.03
CA LYS A 36 -10.21 14.37 -16.87
C LYS A 36 -10.22 13.76 -15.47
N THR A 37 -10.09 12.44 -15.42
CA THR A 37 -9.97 11.68 -14.18
C THR A 37 -8.70 10.86 -14.18
N THR A 38 -8.02 10.82 -13.03
CA THR A 38 -6.86 9.97 -12.81
C THR A 38 -7.20 8.98 -11.70
N GLY A 39 -7.28 7.69 -12.05
CA GLY A 39 -7.44 6.60 -11.09
C GLY A 39 -6.09 6.21 -10.49
N LEU A 40 -6.05 5.95 -9.19
CA LEU A 40 -4.85 5.48 -8.50
C LEU A 40 -5.13 4.15 -7.80
N ARG A 41 -4.37 3.11 -8.16
CA ARG A 41 -4.36 1.82 -7.46
C ARG A 41 -3.26 1.84 -6.41
N PHE A 42 -3.66 2.04 -5.16
CA PHE A 42 -2.74 2.05 -4.02
C PHE A 42 -2.34 0.64 -3.64
N PHE A 43 -1.04 0.41 -3.50
CA PHE A 43 -0.50 -0.78 -2.86
C PHE A 43 -0.49 -0.61 -1.33
N THR A 44 0.29 -1.39 -0.60
CA THR A 44 0.19 -1.37 0.87
C THR A 44 0.84 -0.12 1.46
N VAL A 45 0.03 0.88 1.76
CA VAL A 45 0.49 2.12 2.40
C VAL A 45 0.63 1.92 3.91
N TYR A 46 1.72 2.42 4.48
CA TYR A 46 1.95 2.41 5.92
C TYR A 46 2.52 3.75 6.41
N GLY A 47 2.35 4.04 7.69
CA GLY A 47 2.87 5.26 8.32
C GLY A 47 1.95 5.83 9.40
N PRO A 48 2.28 7.00 9.95
CA PRO A 48 1.42 7.73 10.87
C PRO A 48 -0.01 7.92 10.35
N TRP A 49 -0.98 7.92 11.26
CA TRP A 49 -2.42 8.04 10.96
C TRP A 49 -3.00 6.88 10.15
N GLY A 50 -2.28 5.78 10.05
CA GLY A 50 -2.76 4.57 9.40
C GLY A 50 -3.91 3.91 10.16
N ARG A 51 -4.73 3.14 9.42
CA ARG A 51 -5.89 2.46 9.99
C ARG A 51 -5.46 1.38 11.00
N PRO A 52 -6.17 1.26 12.15
CA PRO A 52 -5.79 0.31 13.20
C PRO A 52 -6.00 -1.18 12.83
N ASP A 53 -6.74 -1.47 11.76
CA ASP A 53 -6.95 -2.82 11.24
C ASP A 53 -5.82 -3.30 10.29
N MET A 54 -4.85 -2.45 9.97
CA MET A 54 -3.72 -2.80 9.13
C MET A 54 -2.64 -3.57 9.90
N ALA A 55 -1.96 -4.51 9.23
CA ALA A 55 -0.98 -5.40 9.84
C ALA A 55 0.10 -4.67 10.66
N TYR A 56 0.65 -3.56 10.14
CA TYR A 56 1.68 -2.81 10.86
C TYR A 56 1.19 -2.21 12.18
N TYR A 57 -0.07 -1.76 12.23
CA TYR A 57 -0.67 -1.23 13.44
C TYR A 57 -0.94 -2.36 14.45
N LEU A 58 -1.57 -3.45 13.99
CA LEU A 58 -1.84 -4.64 14.81
C LEU A 58 -0.57 -5.24 15.39
N PHE A 59 0.51 -5.30 14.60
CA PHE A 59 1.80 -5.79 15.06
C PHE A 59 2.43 -4.87 16.10
N ALA A 60 2.42 -3.56 15.84
CA ALA A 60 2.95 -2.60 16.80
C ALA A 60 2.19 -2.64 18.13
N GLU A 61 0.85 -2.72 18.09
CA GLU A 61 0.01 -2.84 19.28
C GLU A 61 0.28 -4.13 20.05
N ALA A 62 0.31 -5.27 19.35
CA ALA A 62 0.54 -6.56 19.98
C ALA A 62 1.94 -6.65 20.61
N ILE A 63 2.99 -6.23 19.88
CA ILE A 63 4.38 -6.24 20.38
C ILE A 63 4.54 -5.31 21.57
N SER A 64 3.94 -4.12 21.54
CA SER A 64 3.98 -3.16 22.66
C SER A 64 3.32 -3.71 23.92
N ASN A 65 2.28 -4.52 23.76
CA ASN A 65 1.52 -5.14 24.86
C ASN A 65 1.95 -6.59 25.19
N GLU A 66 3.07 -7.06 24.64
CA GLU A 66 3.57 -8.44 24.84
C GLU A 66 2.53 -9.52 24.47
N LYS A 67 1.71 -9.24 23.47
CA LYS A 67 0.73 -10.17 22.92
C LYS A 67 1.25 -10.81 21.64
N PRO A 68 0.78 -12.03 21.31
CA PRO A 68 1.20 -12.68 20.08
C PRO A 68 0.67 -11.95 18.83
N ILE A 69 1.49 -11.98 17.76
CA ILE A 69 1.11 -11.57 16.42
C ILE A 69 0.78 -12.79 15.55
N LYS A 70 -0.26 -12.68 14.72
CA LYS A 70 -0.59 -13.72 13.74
C LYS A 70 0.24 -13.53 12.48
N VAL A 71 1.04 -14.53 12.14
CA VAL A 71 1.91 -14.52 10.95
C VAL A 71 1.37 -15.54 9.96
N PHE A 72 0.68 -15.04 8.92
CA PHE A 72 0.08 -15.88 7.88
C PHE A 72 1.12 -16.37 6.87
N ASN A 73 0.78 -17.48 6.18
CA ASN A 73 1.66 -18.18 5.23
C ASN A 73 3.04 -18.46 5.83
N ASN A 74 3.11 -18.80 7.11
CA ASN A 74 4.36 -19.01 7.85
C ASN A 74 5.38 -17.87 7.70
N GLY A 75 4.93 -16.67 7.33
CA GLY A 75 5.76 -15.50 7.08
C GLY A 75 6.39 -15.42 5.70
N GLU A 76 6.08 -16.36 4.82
CA GLU A 76 6.56 -16.41 3.43
C GLU A 76 5.69 -15.52 2.52
N MET A 77 5.69 -14.23 2.82
CA MET A 77 4.93 -13.23 2.07
C MET A 77 5.79 -12.02 1.77
N GLU A 78 5.59 -11.47 0.58
CA GLU A 78 6.23 -10.22 0.16
C GLU A 78 5.16 -9.21 -0.25
N ARG A 79 5.34 -7.96 0.14
CA ARG A 79 4.44 -6.87 -0.18
C ARG A 79 5.22 -5.63 -0.61
N ASP A 80 4.59 -4.88 -1.49
CA ASP A 80 4.99 -3.50 -1.74
C ASP A 80 4.50 -2.64 -0.58
N PHE A 81 5.39 -2.37 0.37
CA PHE A 81 5.14 -1.44 1.47
C PHE A 81 5.63 -0.05 1.09
N THR A 82 4.70 0.89 0.97
CA THR A 82 5.00 2.26 0.60
C THR A 82 4.73 3.22 1.75
N TYR A 83 5.72 4.03 2.12
CA TYR A 83 5.57 5.00 3.20
C TYR A 83 4.63 6.14 2.81
N ILE A 84 3.83 6.60 3.76
CA ILE A 84 2.77 7.60 3.51
C ILE A 84 3.28 8.88 2.86
N ASP A 85 4.47 9.39 3.22
CA ASP A 85 4.99 10.64 2.63
C ASP A 85 5.33 10.45 1.15
N ASP A 86 5.80 9.27 0.71
CA ASP A 86 6.04 8.96 -0.69
C ASP A 86 4.72 8.93 -1.47
N ILE A 87 3.67 8.39 -0.89
CA ILE A 87 2.32 8.39 -1.46
C ILE A 87 1.79 9.83 -1.59
N VAL A 88 1.85 10.62 -0.52
CA VAL A 88 1.39 12.03 -0.53
C VAL A 88 2.16 12.85 -1.56
N ASN A 89 3.47 12.63 -1.68
CA ASN A 89 4.29 13.28 -2.71
C ASN A 89 3.79 12.91 -4.12
N GLY A 90 3.56 11.62 -4.40
CA GLY A 90 3.02 11.16 -5.68
C GLY A 90 1.66 11.79 -6.01
N VAL A 91 0.72 11.75 -5.09
CA VAL A 91 -0.61 12.38 -5.26
C VAL A 91 -0.49 13.89 -5.50
N THR A 92 0.37 14.57 -4.74
CA THR A 92 0.59 16.02 -4.90
C THR A 92 1.15 16.35 -6.29
N LYS A 93 2.12 15.58 -6.79
CA LYS A 93 2.65 15.76 -8.14
C LYS A 93 1.60 15.56 -9.22
N ILE A 94 0.70 14.59 -9.07
CA ILE A 94 -0.41 14.36 -9.98
C ILE A 94 -1.35 15.56 -10.01
N ILE A 95 -1.71 16.10 -8.84
CA ILE A 95 -2.61 17.27 -8.75
C ILE A 95 -1.96 18.52 -9.36
N GLN A 96 -0.67 18.73 -9.13
CA GLN A 96 0.05 19.93 -9.60
C GLN A 96 0.40 19.90 -11.08
N LYS A 97 0.71 18.72 -11.62
CA LYS A 97 1.12 18.56 -13.01
C LYS A 97 -0.07 18.25 -13.90
N ASN A 98 -0.63 19.26 -14.53
CA ASN A 98 -1.66 19.05 -15.55
C ASN A 98 -1.01 18.45 -16.82
N ILE A 99 -1.04 17.12 -16.93
CA ILE A 99 -0.61 16.44 -18.15
C ILE A 99 -1.69 16.64 -19.20
N ALA A 100 -1.29 17.16 -20.35
CA ALA A 100 -2.15 17.29 -21.52
C ALA A 100 -2.39 15.90 -22.20
N SER A 101 -2.93 14.94 -21.42
CA SER A 101 -3.40 13.67 -21.97
C SER A 101 -4.63 13.92 -22.83
N ARG A 102 -4.73 13.24 -23.97
CA ARG A 102 -5.95 13.21 -24.79
C ARG A 102 -7.04 12.33 -24.17
N GLU A 103 -6.68 11.47 -23.23
CA GLU A 103 -7.59 10.53 -22.59
C GLU A 103 -8.32 11.21 -21.44
N HIS A 104 -9.65 11.01 -21.37
CA HIS A 104 -10.48 11.50 -20.26
C HIS A 104 -10.26 10.73 -18.97
N TYR A 105 -9.70 9.51 -19.06
CA TYR A 105 -9.45 8.64 -17.91
C TYR A 105 -8.11 7.89 -18.08
N LYS A 106 -7.28 7.95 -17.05
CA LYS A 106 -6.06 7.15 -16.98
C LYS A 106 -5.86 6.57 -15.59
N ILE A 107 -5.45 5.30 -15.50
CA ILE A 107 -5.12 4.61 -14.26
C ILE A 107 -3.61 4.55 -14.09
N TYR A 108 -3.15 4.72 -12.85
CA TYR A 108 -1.78 4.45 -12.44
C TYR A 108 -1.74 3.57 -11.20
N ASN A 109 -0.75 2.70 -11.13
CA ASN A 109 -0.35 2.12 -9.86
C ASN A 109 0.48 3.13 -9.06
N ILE A 110 0.31 3.15 -7.75
CA ILE A 110 1.12 3.94 -6.83
C ILE A 110 1.60 3.05 -5.69
N GLY A 111 2.91 2.85 -5.62
CA GLY A 111 3.59 1.91 -4.75
C GLY A 111 5.09 2.20 -4.68
N ASN A 112 5.85 1.31 -4.06
CA ASN A 112 7.30 1.46 -3.88
C ASN A 112 8.12 0.82 -5.02
N ASN A 113 7.47 0.12 -5.95
CA ASN A 113 8.11 -0.61 -7.06
C ASN A 113 9.15 -1.65 -6.60
N LYS A 114 9.02 -2.16 -5.40
CA LYS A 114 9.83 -3.26 -4.86
C LYS A 114 9.06 -4.04 -3.81
N THR A 115 9.49 -5.28 -3.60
CA THR A 115 8.98 -6.11 -2.53
C THR A 115 9.82 -5.97 -1.26
N GLU A 116 9.15 -6.09 -0.12
CA GLU A 116 9.77 -6.26 1.19
C GLU A 116 9.18 -7.52 1.83
N SER A 117 10.03 -8.35 2.44
CA SER A 117 9.54 -9.55 3.12
C SER A 117 8.75 -9.20 4.37
N LEU A 118 7.71 -10.01 4.68
CA LEU A 118 6.97 -9.86 5.93
C LEU A 118 7.89 -10.02 7.16
N GLN A 119 8.93 -10.83 7.05
CA GLN A 119 9.91 -11.04 8.12
C GLN A 119 10.76 -9.79 8.40
N ASP A 120 11.22 -9.11 7.33
CA ASP A 120 11.97 -7.85 7.46
C ASP A 120 11.09 -6.74 8.02
N PHE A 121 9.82 -6.71 7.58
CA PHE A 121 8.83 -5.78 8.09
C PHE A 121 8.56 -5.95 9.60
N ILE A 122 8.34 -7.19 10.07
CA ILE A 122 8.18 -7.49 11.49
C ILE A 122 9.46 -7.14 12.26
N THR A 123 10.63 -7.48 11.71
CA THR A 123 11.93 -7.18 12.33
C THR A 123 12.14 -5.67 12.49
N ALA A 124 11.73 -4.87 11.51
CA ALA A 124 11.80 -3.41 11.60
C ALA A 124 10.92 -2.86 12.74
N ILE A 125 9.70 -3.41 12.92
CA ILE A 125 8.81 -3.04 14.03
C ILE A 125 9.40 -3.44 15.37
N GLU A 126 9.93 -4.67 15.49
CA GLU A 126 10.62 -5.16 16.70
C GLU A 126 11.76 -4.23 17.12
N GLN A 127 12.59 -3.83 16.15
CA GLN A 127 13.73 -2.93 16.39
C GLN A 127 13.26 -1.54 16.83
N ALA A 128 12.20 -1.00 16.19
CA ALA A 128 11.69 0.31 16.52
C ALA A 128 11.01 0.38 17.91
N ILE A 129 10.32 -0.70 18.32
CA ILE A 129 9.69 -0.81 19.65
C ILE A 129 10.72 -1.20 20.73
N GLY A 130 11.79 -1.90 20.35
CA GLY A 130 12.79 -2.44 21.29
C GLY A 130 12.35 -3.76 21.95
N ARG A 131 11.39 -4.49 21.36
CA ARG A 131 10.87 -5.78 21.86
C ARG A 131 10.70 -6.79 20.74
N LYS A 132 10.86 -8.07 21.07
CA LYS A 132 10.63 -9.17 20.13
C LYS A 132 9.15 -9.55 20.09
N ALA A 133 8.68 -9.88 18.89
CA ALA A 133 7.32 -10.38 18.67
C ALA A 133 7.19 -11.84 19.16
N ILE A 134 6.11 -12.14 19.83
CA ILE A 134 5.64 -13.52 20.04
C ILE A 134 4.87 -13.89 18.76
N ARG A 135 5.39 -14.84 17.97
CA ARG A 135 4.85 -15.16 16.65
C ARG A 135 4.01 -16.44 16.69
N GLU A 136 2.76 -16.34 16.25
CA GLU A 136 1.89 -17.48 15.99
C GLU A 136 1.77 -17.67 14.47
N MET A 137 2.25 -18.82 13.97
CA MET A 137 2.27 -19.14 12.56
C MET A 137 0.91 -19.72 12.11
N TYR A 138 0.38 -19.18 11.02
CA TYR A 138 -0.87 -19.61 10.42
C TYR A 138 -0.69 -19.96 8.94
N PRO A 139 -1.51 -20.87 8.40
CA PRO A 139 -1.54 -21.09 6.95
C PRO A 139 -1.98 -19.83 6.22
N MET A 140 -1.76 -19.79 4.91
CA MET A 140 -2.19 -18.69 4.05
C MET A 140 -3.70 -18.49 4.12
N GLN A 141 -4.13 -17.24 4.19
CA GLN A 141 -5.56 -16.90 4.16
C GLN A 141 -6.14 -17.13 2.76
N GLN A 142 -7.39 -17.59 2.73
CA GLN A 142 -8.09 -17.79 1.46
C GLN A 142 -8.26 -16.44 0.71
N GLY A 143 -7.88 -16.40 -0.55
CA GLY A 143 -7.97 -15.21 -1.40
C GLY A 143 -6.80 -14.23 -1.23
N ASP A 144 -5.81 -14.56 -0.41
CA ASP A 144 -4.56 -13.79 -0.35
C ASP A 144 -3.56 -14.28 -1.39
N VAL A 145 -2.56 -13.47 -1.72
CA VAL A 145 -1.51 -13.79 -2.70
C VAL A 145 -0.12 -13.67 -2.04
N PRO A 146 0.85 -14.55 -2.38
CA PRO A 146 2.14 -14.57 -1.70
C PRO A 146 2.97 -13.30 -1.95
N ILE A 147 2.93 -12.75 -3.17
CA ILE A 147 3.75 -11.60 -3.58
C ILE A 147 2.89 -10.56 -4.26
N THR A 148 2.98 -9.30 -3.82
CA THR A 148 2.36 -8.17 -4.50
C THR A 148 3.32 -6.99 -4.56
N PHE A 149 3.57 -6.45 -5.77
CA PHE A 149 4.25 -5.16 -5.93
C PHE A 149 3.79 -4.46 -7.21
N ALA A 150 3.85 -3.12 -7.19
CA ALA A 150 3.39 -2.27 -8.25
C ALA A 150 4.42 -2.15 -9.36
N ASP A 151 3.98 -2.21 -10.61
CA ASP A 151 4.66 -1.50 -11.69
C ASP A 151 4.24 -0.02 -11.64
N VAL A 152 5.17 0.87 -11.40
CA VAL A 152 4.94 2.32 -11.32
C VAL A 152 5.67 3.10 -12.40
N ASP A 153 6.20 2.46 -13.43
CA ASP A 153 7.02 3.08 -14.47
C ASP A 153 6.27 4.19 -15.21
N GLU A 154 4.99 4.00 -15.50
CA GLU A 154 4.18 5.07 -16.10
C GLU A 154 4.02 6.28 -15.17
N LEU A 155 3.84 6.06 -13.87
CA LEU A 155 3.72 7.13 -12.89
C LEU A 155 5.05 7.89 -12.75
N ILE A 156 6.18 7.17 -12.77
CA ILE A 156 7.52 7.77 -12.80
C ILE A 156 7.68 8.64 -14.04
N LYS A 157 7.40 8.10 -15.21
CA LYS A 157 7.55 8.78 -16.50
C LYS A 157 6.71 10.05 -16.58
N ASP A 158 5.45 9.97 -16.18
CA ASP A 158 4.49 11.05 -16.38
C ASP A 158 4.58 12.12 -15.28
N TYR A 159 4.93 11.74 -14.05
CA TYR A 159 4.87 12.63 -12.87
C TYR A 159 6.17 12.73 -12.07
N ASP A 160 7.27 12.14 -12.54
CA ASP A 160 8.57 12.10 -11.82
C ASP A 160 8.42 11.49 -10.40
N TYR A 161 7.49 10.54 -10.25
CA TYR A 161 7.24 9.85 -8.98
C TYR A 161 8.47 9.07 -8.57
N THR A 162 8.94 9.27 -7.34
CA THR A 162 10.16 8.62 -6.86
C THR A 162 9.97 8.23 -5.39
N PRO A 163 9.41 7.06 -5.10
CA PRO A 163 9.36 6.54 -3.75
C PRO A 163 10.79 6.20 -3.30
N LYS A 164 11.18 6.61 -2.11
CA LYS A 164 12.57 6.50 -1.64
C LYS A 164 12.71 6.22 -0.15
N THR A 165 11.62 6.13 0.57
CA THR A 165 11.67 5.89 2.01
C THR A 165 11.98 4.42 2.28
N ASP A 166 13.14 4.17 2.89
CA ASP A 166 13.53 2.83 3.35
C ASP A 166 12.55 2.34 4.42
N ILE A 167 12.26 1.02 4.39
CA ILE A 167 11.27 0.40 5.28
C ILE A 167 11.60 0.63 6.77
N LYS A 168 12.87 0.55 7.16
CA LYS A 168 13.30 0.74 8.55
C LYS A 168 13.10 2.18 8.99
N VAL A 169 13.33 3.14 8.07
CA VAL A 169 13.12 4.58 8.34
C VAL A 169 11.63 4.87 8.51
N GLY A 170 10.80 4.38 7.59
CA GLY A 170 9.36 4.59 7.63
C GLY A 170 8.71 3.94 8.86
N ILE A 171 9.09 2.70 9.19
CA ILE A 171 8.59 2.00 10.38
C ILE A 171 9.00 2.70 11.66
N ARG A 172 10.24 3.20 11.77
CA ARG A 172 10.65 3.98 12.95
C ARG A 172 9.75 5.21 13.15
N LYS A 173 9.51 6.00 12.10
CA LYS A 173 8.62 7.17 12.15
C LYS A 173 7.19 6.79 12.53
N PHE A 174 6.69 5.67 12.00
CA PHE A 174 5.38 5.16 12.38
C PHE A 174 5.33 4.78 13.87
N VAL A 175 6.32 4.04 14.39
CA VAL A 175 6.35 3.62 15.80
C VAL A 175 6.52 4.82 16.74
N GLU A 176 7.34 5.81 16.40
CA GLU A 176 7.46 7.06 17.16
C GLU A 176 6.11 7.76 17.31
N TRP A 177 5.36 7.90 16.22
CA TRP A 177 4.01 8.43 16.24
C TRP A 177 3.05 7.54 17.05
N PHE A 178 3.10 6.21 16.81
CA PHE A 178 2.24 5.23 17.47
C PHE A 178 2.35 5.28 19.00
N ILE A 179 3.56 5.37 19.54
CA ILE A 179 3.82 5.47 20.98
C ILE A 179 3.24 6.78 21.57
N ILE A 180 3.35 7.89 20.86
CA ILE A 180 2.81 9.18 21.31
C ILE A 180 1.28 9.18 21.26
N TYR A 181 0.70 8.65 20.20
CA TYR A 181 -0.74 8.63 19.97
C TYR A 181 -1.50 7.71 20.94
N ASN A 182 -0.89 6.61 21.38
CA ASN A 182 -1.50 5.61 22.28
C ASN A 182 -1.08 5.79 23.77
N ARG A 183 -0.48 6.90 24.13
CA ARG A 183 -0.26 7.30 25.54
C ARG A 183 -1.51 7.89 26.13
#